data_4c40f7570c355d625dea796a51e97846
#
_entry.id   4c40f7570c355d625dea796a51e97846
#
_cell.length_a   1.000
_cell.length_b   1.000
_cell.length_c   1.000
_cell.angle_alpha   90.00
_cell.angle_beta   90.00
_cell.angle_gamma   90.00
#
_symmetry.space_group_name_H-M   'P 1'
#
loop_
_entity.id
_entity.type
_entity.pdbx_description
1 polymer ?
#
loop_
_entity_poly.entity_id
_entity_poly.type
_entity_poly.pdbx_seq_one_letter_code
_entity_poly.pdbx_strand_id
1 'polypeptide(L)'
;VHTILGVVVVATLAFVGTMFDNFFAFAAQLVVTDPARFRRVSIAQAFAMALLLLVAAALGAVLAPIPVRWIGLLCVAPFAFAVHAWRHRDTPREQYRRGGITTFAITLALGGDNLAVWIPLLRANSLPHGLIVGAVFAGLEAVFLLSAQRLALHPRVVAWGRRHAPAVIPFVYVALGALILVECHTL
;
A
#
# COMPACT_ATOMS: atom_id res chain seq x y z
N VAL A 1 13.71 2.94 -14.53
CA VAL A 1 13.98 1.49 -14.66
C VAL A 1 13.60 1.07 -16.07
N HIS A 2 14.60 0.59 -16.86
CA HIS A 2 14.37 0.31 -18.29
C HIS A 2 14.14 -1.19 -18.57
N THR A 3 14.31 -2.06 -17.57
CA THR A 3 14.13 -3.50 -17.73
C THR A 3 12.85 -3.97 -17.06
N ILE A 4 12.15 -4.96 -17.64
CA ILE A 4 10.96 -5.58 -17.06
C ILE A 4 11.23 -6.07 -15.63
N LEU A 5 12.37 -6.72 -15.41
CA LEU A 5 12.76 -7.19 -14.09
C LEU A 5 12.85 -6.04 -13.06
N GLY A 6 13.45 -4.92 -13.44
CA GLY A 6 13.53 -3.74 -12.59
C GLY A 6 12.15 -3.21 -12.23
N VAL A 7 11.23 -3.10 -13.21
CA VAL A 7 9.85 -2.67 -12.97
C VAL A 7 9.14 -3.60 -11.98
N VAL A 8 9.29 -4.93 -12.15
CA VAL A 8 8.69 -5.92 -11.24
C VAL A 8 9.25 -5.78 -9.82
N VAL A 9 10.57 -5.61 -9.68
CA VAL A 9 11.21 -5.45 -8.36
C VAL A 9 10.71 -4.18 -7.67
N VAL A 10 10.72 -3.05 -8.37
CA VAL A 10 10.28 -1.76 -7.81
C VAL A 10 8.80 -1.80 -7.46
N ALA A 11 7.94 -2.35 -8.33
CA ALA A 11 6.53 -2.52 -8.05
C ALA A 11 6.29 -3.40 -6.81
N THR A 12 7.04 -4.50 -6.69
CA THR A 12 6.95 -5.39 -5.53
C THR A 12 7.33 -4.65 -4.23
N LEU A 13 8.45 -3.92 -4.24
CA LEU A 13 8.90 -3.15 -3.08
C LEU A 13 7.91 -2.05 -2.71
N ALA A 14 7.37 -1.33 -3.70
CA ALA A 14 6.36 -0.30 -3.49
C ALA A 14 5.09 -0.89 -2.86
N PHE A 15 4.56 -2.00 -3.40
CA PHE A 15 3.38 -2.67 -2.86
C PHE A 15 3.62 -3.18 -1.44
N VAL A 16 4.68 -3.98 -1.23
CA VAL A 16 4.97 -4.56 0.09
C VAL A 16 5.21 -3.47 1.12
N GLY A 17 5.92 -2.40 0.74
CA GLY A 17 6.20 -1.29 1.63
C GLY A 17 4.94 -0.55 2.08
N THR A 18 4.06 -0.19 1.14
CA THR A 18 2.83 0.54 1.46
C THR A 18 1.75 -0.33 2.09
N MET A 19 1.79 -1.65 1.87
CA MET A 19 0.79 -2.58 2.38
C MET A 19 1.19 -3.30 3.67
N PHE A 20 2.39 -3.02 4.20
CA PHE A 20 2.92 -3.74 5.35
C PHE A 20 2.06 -3.60 6.62
N ASP A 21 1.66 -2.39 6.97
CA ASP A 21 0.78 -2.15 8.12
C ASP A 21 -0.67 -2.55 7.84
N ASN A 22 -1.14 -2.31 6.62
CA ASN A 22 -2.47 -2.72 6.17
C ASN A 22 -2.66 -4.24 6.26
N PHE A 23 -1.59 -5.02 6.02
CA PHE A 23 -1.64 -6.47 6.13
C PHE A 23 -2.03 -6.94 7.53
N PHE A 24 -1.34 -6.45 8.56
CA PHE A 24 -1.66 -6.84 9.94
C PHE A 24 -2.98 -6.23 10.43
N ALA A 25 -3.34 -5.05 9.95
CA ALA A 25 -4.62 -4.43 10.23
C ALA A 25 -5.77 -5.27 9.66
N PHE A 26 -5.67 -5.67 8.39
CA PHE A 26 -6.66 -6.50 7.71
C PHE A 26 -6.74 -7.91 8.33
N ALA A 27 -5.60 -8.55 8.60
CA ALA A 27 -5.58 -9.85 9.28
C ALA A 27 -6.24 -9.78 10.66
N ALA A 28 -6.01 -8.70 11.43
CA ALA A 28 -6.65 -8.49 12.72
C ALA A 28 -8.17 -8.26 12.60
N GLN A 29 -8.62 -7.60 11.54
CA GLN A 29 -10.05 -7.49 11.25
C GLN A 29 -10.66 -8.87 10.98
N LEU A 30 -9.99 -9.72 10.23
CA LEU A 30 -10.45 -11.08 9.95
C LEU A 30 -10.56 -11.93 11.21
N VAL A 31 -9.63 -11.78 12.19
CA VAL A 31 -9.70 -12.49 13.48
C VAL A 31 -11.02 -12.28 14.21
N VAL A 32 -11.61 -11.08 14.12
CA VAL A 32 -12.89 -10.74 14.78
C VAL A 32 -14.09 -10.84 13.84
N THR A 33 -13.87 -11.30 12.61
CA THR A 33 -14.90 -11.49 11.59
C THR A 33 -15.29 -12.96 11.54
N ASP A 34 -16.59 -13.24 11.40
CA ASP A 34 -17.08 -14.60 11.14
C ASP A 34 -16.41 -15.15 9.85
N PRO A 35 -15.82 -16.37 9.89
CA PRO A 35 -15.20 -17.00 8.72
C PRO A 35 -16.09 -17.05 7.48
N ALA A 36 -17.40 -17.22 7.66
CA ALA A 36 -18.39 -17.19 6.56
C ALA A 36 -18.42 -15.85 5.80
N ARG A 37 -17.92 -14.78 6.42
CA ARG A 37 -17.84 -13.42 5.83
C ARG A 37 -16.49 -13.06 5.27
N PHE A 38 -15.45 -13.88 5.44
CA PHE A 38 -14.08 -13.59 4.97
C PHE A 38 -14.06 -13.24 3.49
N ARG A 39 -14.73 -14.02 2.65
CA ARG A 39 -14.82 -13.76 1.22
C ARG A 39 -15.39 -12.36 0.91
N ARG A 40 -16.47 -11.96 1.58
CA ARG A 40 -17.10 -10.65 1.37
C ARG A 40 -16.19 -9.49 1.77
N VAL A 41 -15.51 -9.63 2.90
CA VAL A 41 -14.56 -8.63 3.41
C VAL A 41 -13.35 -8.53 2.50
N SER A 42 -12.81 -9.66 2.02
CA SER A 42 -11.68 -9.68 1.09
C SER A 42 -12.03 -9.09 -0.28
N ILE A 43 -13.24 -9.35 -0.79
CA ILE A 43 -13.72 -8.72 -2.03
C ILE A 43 -13.80 -7.19 -1.84
N ALA A 44 -14.32 -6.71 -0.72
CA ALA A 44 -14.39 -5.27 -0.43
C ALA A 44 -13.01 -4.63 -0.37
N GLN A 45 -12.02 -5.32 0.23
CA GLN A 45 -10.61 -4.89 0.24
C GLN A 45 -10.04 -4.83 -1.18
N ALA A 46 -10.21 -5.88 -1.98
CA ALA A 46 -9.72 -5.94 -3.35
C ALA A 46 -10.31 -4.80 -4.23
N PHE A 47 -11.61 -4.53 -4.07
CA PHE A 47 -12.26 -3.42 -4.77
C PHE A 47 -11.70 -2.06 -4.37
N ALA A 48 -11.45 -1.84 -3.07
CA ALA A 48 -10.85 -0.60 -2.59
C ALA A 48 -9.44 -0.41 -3.17
N MET A 49 -8.62 -1.47 -3.18
CA MET A 49 -7.27 -1.45 -3.74
C MET A 49 -7.28 -1.22 -5.25
N ALA A 50 -8.18 -1.87 -5.99
CA ALA A 50 -8.34 -1.63 -7.43
C ALA A 50 -8.73 -0.18 -7.72
N LEU A 51 -9.65 0.39 -6.93
CA LEU A 51 -10.03 1.80 -7.06
C LEU A 51 -8.87 2.74 -6.77
N LEU A 52 -8.09 2.49 -5.69
CA LEU A 52 -6.90 3.29 -5.39
C LEU A 52 -5.88 3.24 -6.52
N LEU A 53 -5.65 2.07 -7.10
CA LEU A 53 -4.75 1.90 -8.25
C LEU A 53 -5.24 2.69 -9.48
N LEU A 54 -6.54 2.63 -9.76
CA LEU A 54 -7.15 3.41 -10.85
C LEU A 54 -7.03 4.91 -10.60
N VAL A 55 -7.26 5.37 -9.37
CA VAL A 55 -7.08 6.77 -8.98
C VAL A 55 -5.62 7.18 -9.14
N ALA A 56 -4.67 6.35 -8.70
CA ALA A 56 -3.24 6.62 -8.88
C ALA A 56 -2.86 6.72 -10.36
N ALA A 57 -3.38 5.83 -11.21
CA ALA A 57 -3.14 5.86 -12.66
C ALA A 57 -3.75 7.10 -13.31
N ALA A 58 -4.99 7.45 -12.95
CA ALA A 58 -5.67 8.65 -13.45
C ALA A 58 -4.92 9.94 -13.05
N LEU A 59 -4.54 10.05 -11.78
CA LEU A 59 -3.76 11.19 -11.29
C LEU A 59 -2.37 11.24 -11.96
N GLY A 60 -1.71 10.09 -12.14
CA GLY A 60 -0.47 10.01 -12.89
C GLY A 60 -0.61 10.51 -14.34
N ALA A 61 -1.74 10.21 -14.99
CA ALA A 61 -2.05 10.70 -16.34
C ALA A 61 -2.34 12.21 -16.34
N VAL A 62 -3.11 12.72 -15.39
CA VAL A 62 -3.38 14.17 -15.25
C VAL A 62 -2.09 14.95 -15.01
N LEU A 63 -1.14 14.37 -14.28
CA LEU A 63 0.18 14.96 -14.04
C LEU A 63 1.15 14.77 -15.24
N ALA A 64 0.70 14.20 -16.38
CA ALA A 64 1.54 13.98 -17.54
C ALA A 64 2.26 15.24 -18.08
N PRO A 65 1.68 16.45 -18.07
CA PRO A 65 2.36 17.66 -18.50
C PRO A 65 3.52 18.07 -17.58
N ILE A 66 3.55 17.60 -16.34
CA ILE A 66 4.56 17.95 -15.34
C ILE A 66 5.79 17.06 -15.55
N PRO A 67 7.01 17.63 -15.69
CA PRO A 67 8.24 16.84 -15.78
C PRO A 67 8.37 15.87 -14.60
N VAL A 68 8.79 14.63 -14.87
CA VAL A 68 8.86 13.54 -13.85
C VAL A 68 9.72 13.94 -12.65
N ARG A 69 10.82 14.70 -12.87
CA ARG A 69 11.68 15.21 -11.80
C ARG A 69 10.92 16.01 -10.72
N TRP A 70 9.89 16.78 -11.12
CA TRP A 70 9.06 17.53 -10.17
C TRP A 70 8.08 16.63 -9.42
N ILE A 71 7.65 15.55 -10.06
CA ILE A 71 6.79 14.53 -9.43
C ILE A 71 7.53 13.77 -8.34
N GLY A 72 8.86 13.63 -8.48
CA GLY A 72 9.72 13.09 -7.42
C GLY A 72 9.62 13.87 -6.10
N LEU A 73 9.24 15.16 -6.13
CA LEU A 73 8.97 15.92 -4.90
C LEU A 73 7.78 15.37 -4.08
N LEU A 74 6.92 14.54 -4.67
CA LEU A 74 5.90 13.81 -3.91
C LEU A 74 6.50 12.85 -2.88
N CYS A 75 7.81 12.53 -2.97
CA CYS A 75 8.53 11.82 -1.92
C CYS A 75 8.44 12.50 -0.54
N VAL A 76 8.17 13.81 -0.52
CA VAL A 76 7.89 14.54 0.74
C VAL A 76 6.76 13.89 1.52
N ALA A 77 5.74 13.33 0.82
CA ALA A 77 4.62 12.68 1.49
C ALA A 77 5.04 11.39 2.23
N PRO A 78 5.73 10.40 1.62
CA PRO A 78 6.29 9.28 2.36
C PRO A 78 7.20 9.69 3.52
N PHE A 79 8.04 10.69 3.36
CA PHE A 79 8.87 11.19 4.47
C PHE A 79 8.02 11.82 5.58
N ALA A 80 6.98 12.58 5.23
CA ALA A 80 6.03 13.11 6.21
C ALA A 80 5.28 11.99 6.95
N PHE A 81 4.87 10.92 6.24
CA PHE A 81 4.29 9.73 6.85
C PHE A 81 5.27 8.99 7.76
N ALA A 82 6.55 8.91 7.39
CA ALA A 82 7.59 8.34 8.24
C ALA A 82 7.70 9.11 9.57
N VAL A 83 7.76 10.44 9.51
CA VAL A 83 7.82 11.30 10.71
C VAL A 83 6.53 11.17 11.53
N HIS A 84 5.36 11.15 10.88
CA HIS A 84 4.08 10.97 11.54
C HIS A 84 4.00 9.62 12.24
N ALA A 85 4.37 8.54 11.55
CA ALA A 85 4.38 7.19 12.10
C ALA A 85 5.35 7.06 13.26
N TRP A 86 6.52 7.70 13.17
CA TRP A 86 7.49 7.74 14.25
C TRP A 86 6.96 8.42 15.51
N ARG A 87 6.32 9.59 15.34
CA ARG A 87 5.75 10.37 16.46
C ARG A 87 4.57 9.68 17.14
N HIS A 88 3.78 8.88 16.40
CA HIS A 88 2.55 8.24 16.88
C HIS A 88 2.69 6.72 17.04
N ARG A 89 3.92 6.19 17.05
CA ARG A 89 4.16 4.74 17.12
C ARG A 89 3.56 4.08 18.37
N ASP A 90 3.47 4.81 19.47
CA ASP A 90 2.96 4.33 20.75
C ASP A 90 1.44 4.55 20.93
N THR A 91 0.79 5.21 19.97
CA THR A 91 -0.66 5.46 20.04
C THR A 91 -1.41 4.24 19.50
N PRO A 92 -2.30 3.61 20.31
CA PRO A 92 -3.12 2.51 19.83
C PRO A 92 -3.99 2.99 18.65
N ARG A 93 -3.80 2.42 17.47
CA ARG A 93 -4.73 2.65 16.36
C ARG A 93 -6.02 1.92 16.70
N GLU A 94 -7.06 2.66 17.10
CA GLU A 94 -8.40 2.12 17.29
C GLU A 94 -8.87 1.45 16.00
N GLN A 95 -9.27 0.21 16.09
CA GLN A 95 -9.45 -0.63 14.91
C GLN A 95 -10.77 -1.37 14.82
N TYR A 96 -11.33 -1.26 13.66
CA TYR A 96 -12.04 -2.23 12.79
C TYR A 96 -12.93 -3.28 13.47
N ARG A 97 -14.16 -2.91 13.81
CA ARG A 97 -15.17 -3.87 14.29
C ARG A 97 -16.36 -4.06 13.34
N ARG A 98 -16.29 -3.71 12.03
CA ARG A 98 -17.50 -3.68 11.18
C ARG A 98 -17.26 -4.22 9.75
N GLY A 99 -18.37 -4.66 9.09
CA GLY A 99 -18.40 -5.46 7.86
C GLY A 99 -17.84 -4.81 6.57
N GLY A 100 -18.05 -5.47 5.42
CA GLY A 100 -17.40 -5.18 4.14
C GLY A 100 -17.47 -3.71 3.66
N ILE A 101 -18.58 -2.99 3.84
CA ILE A 101 -18.69 -1.56 3.49
C ILE A 101 -17.71 -0.72 4.30
N THR A 102 -17.55 -1.06 5.58
CA THR A 102 -16.61 -0.38 6.47
C THR A 102 -15.16 -0.68 6.06
N THR A 103 -14.84 -1.92 5.65
CA THR A 103 -13.51 -2.29 5.14
C THR A 103 -13.17 -1.45 3.91
N PHE A 104 -14.08 -1.40 2.94
CA PHE A 104 -13.91 -0.60 1.72
C PHE A 104 -13.64 0.88 2.05
N ALA A 105 -14.51 1.49 2.86
CA ALA A 105 -14.38 2.91 3.22
C ALA A 105 -13.08 3.21 3.97
N ILE A 106 -12.65 2.33 4.85
CA ILE A 106 -11.42 2.51 5.63
C ILE A 106 -10.19 2.32 4.76
N THR A 107 -10.19 1.31 3.88
CA THR A 107 -9.07 1.12 2.94
C THR A 107 -8.90 2.34 2.04
N LEU A 108 -9.99 2.94 1.56
CA LEU A 108 -9.91 4.17 0.79
C LEU A 108 -9.42 5.35 1.65
N ALA A 109 -9.93 5.51 2.86
CA ALA A 109 -9.55 6.61 3.75
C ALA A 109 -8.08 6.55 4.17
N LEU A 110 -7.53 5.34 4.33
CA LEU A 110 -6.12 5.12 4.67
C LEU A 110 -5.21 5.02 3.44
N GLY A 111 -5.76 5.01 2.22
CA GLY A 111 -4.99 4.83 0.98
C GLY A 111 -4.18 6.04 0.53
N GLY A 112 -4.13 7.12 1.31
CA GLY A 112 -3.38 8.32 0.96
C GLY A 112 -1.87 8.09 0.85
N ASP A 113 -1.31 7.24 1.69
CA ASP A 113 0.09 6.81 1.66
C ASP A 113 0.39 5.95 0.42
N ASN A 114 -0.52 5.05 0.05
CA ASN A 114 -0.42 4.28 -1.17
C ASN A 114 -0.39 5.21 -2.40
N LEU A 115 -1.28 6.18 -2.48
CA LEU A 115 -1.33 7.14 -3.58
C LEU A 115 -0.04 7.95 -3.69
N ALA A 116 0.54 8.36 -2.55
CA ALA A 116 1.79 9.12 -2.51
C ALA A 116 2.97 8.37 -3.16
N VAL A 117 2.97 7.03 -3.10
CA VAL A 117 3.99 6.17 -3.71
C VAL A 117 3.59 5.75 -5.13
N TRP A 118 2.33 5.37 -5.34
CA TRP A 118 1.88 4.77 -6.59
C TRP A 118 1.73 5.77 -7.73
N ILE A 119 1.33 7.02 -7.44
CA ILE A 119 1.24 8.07 -8.46
C ILE A 119 2.59 8.32 -9.14
N PRO A 120 3.68 8.65 -8.41
CA PRO A 120 4.97 8.85 -9.03
C PRO A 120 5.51 7.59 -9.70
N LEU A 121 5.29 6.41 -9.11
CA LEU A 121 5.70 5.13 -9.71
C LEU A 121 5.05 4.91 -11.08
N LEU A 122 3.72 5.06 -11.18
CA LEU A 122 3.00 4.89 -12.43
C LEU A 122 3.35 5.97 -13.45
N ARG A 123 3.57 7.21 -12.97
CA ARG A 123 3.93 8.34 -13.83
C ARG A 123 5.35 8.23 -14.40
N ALA A 124 6.30 7.66 -13.66
CA ALA A 124 7.68 7.46 -14.10
C ALA A 124 7.82 6.35 -15.16
N ASN A 125 6.79 5.52 -15.34
CA ASN A 125 6.78 4.38 -16.23
C ASN A 125 5.94 4.65 -17.50
N SER A 126 6.35 4.07 -18.63
CA SER A 126 5.54 4.03 -19.85
C SER A 126 4.27 3.21 -19.65
N LEU A 127 3.26 3.38 -20.51
CA LEU A 127 2.01 2.61 -20.41
C LEU A 127 2.22 1.09 -20.35
N PRO A 128 3.07 0.44 -21.19
CA PRO A 128 3.34 -1.00 -21.05
C PRO A 128 3.92 -1.37 -19.68
N HIS A 129 4.86 -0.59 -19.17
CA HIS A 129 5.43 -0.82 -17.83
C HIS A 129 4.41 -0.56 -16.71
N GLY A 130 3.54 0.42 -16.85
CA GLY A 130 2.42 0.68 -15.94
C GLY A 130 1.44 -0.50 -15.86
N LEU A 131 1.17 -1.16 -17.00
CA LEU A 131 0.36 -2.39 -17.02
C LEU A 131 1.05 -3.55 -16.27
N ILE A 132 2.39 -3.66 -16.37
CA ILE A 132 3.16 -4.63 -15.59
C ILE A 132 3.06 -4.32 -14.09
N VAL A 133 3.18 -3.05 -13.69
CA VAL A 133 2.96 -2.63 -12.29
C VAL A 133 1.59 -3.04 -11.81
N GLY A 134 0.54 -2.77 -12.60
CA GLY A 134 -0.83 -3.17 -12.27
C GLY A 134 -1.01 -4.68 -12.11
N ALA A 135 -0.41 -5.47 -13.00
CA ALA A 135 -0.45 -6.94 -12.93
C ALA A 135 0.28 -7.46 -11.68
N VAL A 136 1.45 -6.90 -11.36
CA VAL A 136 2.20 -7.24 -10.14
C VAL A 136 1.37 -6.90 -8.89
N PHE A 137 0.75 -5.72 -8.85
CA PHE A 137 -0.09 -5.31 -7.73
C PHE A 137 -1.30 -6.23 -7.56
N ALA A 138 -1.98 -6.60 -8.65
CA ALA A 138 -3.10 -7.53 -8.60
C ALA A 138 -2.68 -8.92 -8.09
N GLY A 139 -1.54 -9.43 -8.53
CA GLY A 139 -0.98 -10.69 -8.05
C GLY A 139 -0.61 -10.65 -6.57
N LEU A 140 0.05 -9.58 -6.14
CA LEU A 140 0.45 -9.39 -4.75
C LEU A 140 -0.77 -9.16 -3.83
N GLU A 141 -1.82 -8.46 -4.30
CA GLU A 141 -3.06 -8.31 -3.57
C GLU A 141 -3.75 -9.66 -3.35
N ALA A 142 -3.77 -10.54 -4.36
CA ALA A 142 -4.29 -11.89 -4.19
C ALA A 142 -3.50 -12.68 -3.13
N VAL A 143 -2.16 -12.60 -3.15
CA VAL A 143 -1.29 -13.21 -2.14
C VAL A 143 -1.55 -12.61 -0.76
N PHE A 144 -1.68 -11.28 -0.68
CA PHE A 144 -2.02 -10.54 0.54
C PHE A 144 -3.32 -11.06 1.17
N LEU A 145 -4.40 -11.13 0.39
CA LEU A 145 -5.72 -11.56 0.87
C LEU A 145 -5.71 -13.01 1.35
N LEU A 146 -5.10 -13.92 0.58
CA LEU A 146 -5.01 -15.33 0.94
C LEU A 146 -4.14 -15.53 2.19
N SER A 147 -3.02 -14.82 2.27
CA SER A 147 -2.11 -14.89 3.42
C SER A 147 -2.76 -14.32 4.68
N ALA A 148 -3.48 -13.19 4.58
CA ALA A 148 -4.20 -12.60 5.71
C ALA A 148 -5.32 -13.51 6.22
N GLN A 149 -6.07 -14.18 5.33
CA GLN A 149 -7.09 -15.15 5.74
C GLN A 149 -6.48 -16.34 6.50
N ARG A 150 -5.35 -16.87 6.02
CA ARG A 150 -4.63 -17.95 6.73
C ARG A 150 -4.06 -17.47 8.07
N LEU A 151 -3.48 -16.28 8.08
CA LEU A 151 -2.90 -15.70 9.29
C LEU A 151 -3.95 -15.41 10.36
N ALA A 152 -5.17 -15.03 9.96
CA ALA A 152 -6.29 -14.80 10.89
C ALA A 152 -6.65 -16.02 11.74
N LEU A 153 -6.30 -17.24 11.29
CA LEU A 153 -6.43 -18.45 12.07
C LEU A 153 -5.41 -18.57 13.23
N HIS A 154 -4.41 -17.65 13.26
CA HIS A 154 -3.34 -17.62 14.23
C HIS A 154 -3.30 -16.26 14.97
N PRO A 155 -4.27 -15.99 15.88
CA PRO A 155 -4.43 -14.66 16.51
C PRO A 155 -3.17 -14.16 17.25
N ARG A 156 -2.36 -15.08 17.80
CA ARG A 156 -1.10 -14.71 18.48
C ARG A 156 -0.09 -14.08 17.53
N VAL A 157 0.02 -14.61 16.30
CA VAL A 157 0.92 -14.09 15.27
C VAL A 157 0.45 -12.72 14.77
N VAL A 158 -0.86 -12.58 14.59
CA VAL A 158 -1.48 -11.28 14.23
C VAL A 158 -1.21 -10.23 15.31
N ALA A 159 -1.39 -10.59 16.58
CA ALA A 159 -1.13 -9.70 17.71
C ALA A 159 0.35 -9.30 17.80
N TRP A 160 1.26 -10.24 17.57
CA TRP A 160 2.70 -9.98 17.52
C TRP A 160 3.06 -9.00 16.39
N GLY A 161 2.56 -9.26 15.17
CA GLY A 161 2.79 -8.39 14.01
C GLY A 161 2.30 -6.96 14.26
N ARG A 162 1.08 -6.80 14.76
CA ARG A 162 0.53 -5.49 15.12
C ARG A 162 1.35 -4.73 16.16
N ARG A 163 1.93 -5.45 17.12
CA ARG A 163 2.78 -4.85 18.15
C ARG A 163 4.08 -4.30 17.57
N HIS A 164 4.66 -4.96 16.57
CA HIS A 164 5.96 -4.61 16.00
C HIS A 164 5.86 -3.72 14.74
N ALA A 165 4.75 -3.77 14.01
CA ALA A 165 4.54 -2.96 12.82
C ALA A 165 4.83 -1.45 13.03
N PRO A 166 4.37 -0.79 14.11
CA PRO A 166 4.64 0.63 14.32
C PRO A 166 6.13 0.99 14.39
N ALA A 167 6.98 0.06 14.81
CA ALA A 167 8.42 0.28 14.85
C ALA A 167 9.09 0.17 13.47
N VAL A 168 8.52 -0.64 12.56
CA VAL A 168 9.08 -0.90 11.22
C VAL A 168 8.59 0.13 10.19
N ILE A 169 7.34 0.54 10.29
CA ILE A 169 6.66 1.43 9.34
C ILE A 169 7.46 2.70 8.99
N PRO A 170 8.02 3.48 9.95
CA PRO A 170 8.77 4.68 9.62
C PRO A 170 9.97 4.43 8.70
N PHE A 171 10.69 3.33 8.90
CA PHE A 171 11.83 2.95 8.07
C PHE A 171 11.40 2.57 6.66
N VAL A 172 10.26 1.87 6.53
CA VAL A 172 9.67 1.52 5.24
C VAL A 172 9.33 2.78 4.45
N TYR A 173 8.67 3.76 5.07
CA TYR A 173 8.34 5.01 4.38
C TYR A 173 9.57 5.84 4.00
N VAL A 174 10.64 5.84 4.79
CA VAL A 174 11.91 6.46 4.41
C VAL A 174 12.49 5.78 3.17
N ALA A 175 12.51 4.43 3.16
CA ALA A 175 13.01 3.67 2.00
C ALA A 175 12.16 3.91 0.74
N LEU A 176 10.83 3.98 0.87
CA LEU A 176 9.93 4.30 -0.25
C LEU A 176 10.14 5.73 -0.77
N GLY A 177 10.31 6.71 0.12
CA GLY A 177 10.62 8.08 -0.27
C GLY A 177 11.93 8.17 -1.05
N ALA A 178 12.98 7.47 -0.59
CA ALA A 178 14.26 7.37 -1.30
C ALA A 178 14.12 6.68 -2.67
N LEU A 179 13.32 5.60 -2.74
CA LEU A 179 13.04 4.89 -3.98
C LEU A 179 12.38 5.82 -5.02
N ILE A 180 11.39 6.62 -4.61
CA ILE A 180 10.72 7.58 -5.49
C ILE A 180 11.71 8.63 -6.02
N LEU A 181 12.60 9.15 -5.19
CA LEU A 181 13.62 10.11 -5.62
C LEU A 181 14.52 9.53 -6.72
N VAL A 182 14.93 8.28 -6.56
CA VAL A 182 15.77 7.59 -7.55
C VAL A 182 14.99 7.31 -8.85
N GLU A 183 13.77 6.79 -8.76
CA GLU A 183 12.95 6.46 -9.94
C GLU A 183 12.56 7.70 -10.76
N CYS A 184 12.29 8.82 -10.10
CA CYS A 184 11.92 10.06 -10.78
C CYS A 184 13.13 10.89 -11.24
N HIS A 185 14.36 10.41 -11.04
CA HIS A 185 15.58 11.15 -11.37
C HIS A 185 15.56 12.59 -10.81
N THR A 186 15.11 12.74 -9.57
CA THR A 186 14.97 14.05 -8.91
C THR A 186 16.30 14.53 -8.31
N LEU A 187 17.22 13.58 -8.08
CA LEU A 187 18.59 13.79 -7.61
C LEU A 187 19.56 13.52 -8.72
#